data_7ac30ca1d4b37a09efa88704d0bef9ec
#
_entry.id   7ac30ca1d4b37a09efa88704d0bef9ec
#
_cell.length_a   1.000
_cell.length_b   1.000
_cell.length_c   1.000
_cell.angle_alpha   90.00
_cell.angle_beta   90.00
_cell.angle_gamma   90.00
#
_symmetry.space_group_name_H-M   'P 1'
#
loop_
_entity.id
_entity.type
_entity.pdbx_description
1 polymer ?
#
loop_
_entity_poly.entity_id
_entity_poly.type
_entity_poly.pdbx_seq_one_letter_code
_entity_poly.pdbx_strand_id
1 'polypeptide(L)'
;MNSESSVYHKRRHSARTTDEYLFNQLVPYLGNKRRLLHLILEALESTGTLNSKKNGRAPIFADFFAGSGVVSRLARQNGYRVIANDWEPYSHALNSAILSCTEAPAFKELGGYQKAIDYLNRLPEVKGWVTHNLCPRNDEIYDPARDRLFFKRRNGMRIDAIRQQIAAWQAQGAIDDVEMSALLAPLLYSASFVSNTSGVFKSFHHGWGGKTQTALERIES
;
A
#
# COMPACT_ATOMS: atom_id res chain seq x y z
N MET A 1 -3.27 34.93 31.27
CA MET A 1 -4.13 33.93 30.62
C MET A 1 -4.02 34.11 29.10
N ASN A 2 -3.01 33.64 28.40
CA ASN A 2 -2.92 33.65 26.91
C ASN A 2 -1.64 32.94 26.37
N SER A 3 -1.18 31.86 26.98
CA SER A 3 -0.03 31.09 26.46
C SER A 3 -0.34 29.67 26.01
N GLU A 4 -1.49 29.11 26.36
CA GLU A 4 -1.84 27.73 26.03
C GLU A 4 -2.52 27.57 24.66
N SER A 5 -3.18 28.58 24.11
CA SER A 5 -3.86 28.50 22.81
C SER A 5 -2.89 28.50 21.61
N SER A 6 -1.70 29.09 21.76
CA SER A 6 -0.69 29.17 20.69
C SER A 6 0.05 27.84 20.47
N VAL A 7 0.23 27.04 21.50
CA VAL A 7 0.91 25.74 21.43
C VAL A 7 -0.01 24.70 20.78
N TYR A 8 -1.32 24.78 21.02
CA TYR A 8 -2.29 23.84 20.41
C TYR A 8 -2.49 24.06 18.91
N HIS A 9 -2.37 25.30 18.42
CA HIS A 9 -2.50 25.59 16.97
C HIS A 9 -1.27 25.18 16.16
N LYS A 10 -0.05 25.28 16.73
CA LYS A 10 1.18 24.79 16.08
C LYS A 10 1.24 23.26 16.00
N ARG A 11 0.69 22.56 17.00
CA ARG A 11 0.59 21.09 16.96
C ARG A 11 -0.40 20.56 15.91
N ARG A 12 -1.49 21.29 15.59
CA ARG A 12 -2.46 20.86 14.58
C ARG A 12 -1.96 20.94 13.15
N HIS A 13 -1.03 21.80 12.79
CA HIS A 13 -0.46 21.87 11.44
C HIS A 13 0.62 20.81 11.21
N SER A 14 1.41 20.50 12.23
CA SER A 14 2.36 19.37 12.22
C SER A 14 1.63 18.03 12.22
N ALA A 15 0.49 17.90 12.90
CA ALA A 15 -0.28 16.67 12.99
C ALA A 15 -0.94 16.25 11.67
N ARG A 16 -1.32 17.18 10.77
CA ARG A 16 -1.96 16.84 9.48
C ARG A 16 -1.01 16.18 8.49
N THR A 17 0.20 16.68 8.35
CA THR A 17 1.25 16.04 7.52
C THR A 17 1.71 14.72 8.13
N THR A 18 1.66 14.59 9.43
CA THR A 18 1.96 13.37 10.19
C THR A 18 0.93 12.28 9.91
N ASP A 19 -0.35 12.63 9.92
CA ASP A 19 -1.46 11.71 9.69
C ASP A 19 -1.50 11.19 8.23
N GLU A 20 -1.22 12.03 7.24
CA GLU A 20 -1.16 11.62 5.83
C GLU A 20 -0.09 10.56 5.59
N TYR A 21 1.13 10.74 6.08
CA TYR A 21 2.19 9.75 5.94
C TYR A 21 1.83 8.41 6.61
N LEU A 22 1.21 8.46 7.78
CA LEU A 22 0.83 7.25 8.51
C LEU A 22 -0.32 6.49 7.85
N PHE A 23 -1.31 7.20 7.29
CA PHE A 23 -2.59 6.60 6.91
C PHE A 23 -2.87 6.61 5.42
N ASN A 24 -2.11 7.33 4.61
CA ASN A 24 -2.34 7.38 3.17
C ASN A 24 -2.00 6.04 2.51
N GLN A 25 -2.83 5.61 1.56
CA GLN A 25 -2.67 4.37 0.79
C GLN A 25 -2.42 3.10 1.64
N LEU A 26 -3.03 3.03 2.82
CA LEU A 26 -2.99 1.82 3.63
C LEU A 26 -4.00 0.80 3.12
N VAL A 27 -3.48 -0.31 2.62
CA VAL A 27 -4.30 -1.47 2.26
C VAL A 27 -5.00 -2.01 3.51
N PRO A 28 -6.29 -2.37 3.44
CA PRO A 28 -6.97 -3.06 4.52
C PRO A 28 -6.20 -4.33 4.91
N TYR A 29 -5.84 -4.44 6.18
CA TYR A 29 -5.06 -5.56 6.71
C TYR A 29 -5.69 -6.07 7.99
N LEU A 30 -5.88 -7.40 8.08
CA LEU A 30 -6.42 -8.02 9.28
C LEU A 30 -5.42 -7.86 10.44
N GLY A 31 -5.88 -7.32 11.56
CA GLY A 31 -5.02 -7.04 12.71
C GLY A 31 -4.20 -5.75 12.59
N ASN A 32 -4.58 -4.83 11.70
CA ASN A 32 -3.97 -3.50 11.57
C ASN A 32 -3.95 -2.76 12.91
N LYS A 33 -2.79 -2.20 13.26
CA LYS A 33 -2.52 -1.55 14.55
C LYS A 33 -2.85 -0.05 14.56
N ARG A 34 -3.61 0.48 13.57
CA ARG A 34 -3.95 1.93 13.50
C ARG A 34 -4.48 2.50 14.81
N ARG A 35 -5.37 1.75 15.48
CA ARG A 35 -6.01 2.18 16.73
C ARG A 35 -5.07 2.11 17.93
N LEU A 36 -3.94 1.46 17.81
CA LEU A 36 -2.97 1.26 18.88
C LEU A 36 -1.74 2.15 18.75
N LEU A 37 -1.66 3.01 17.72
CA LEU A 37 -0.47 3.81 17.45
C LEU A 37 -0.09 4.74 18.62
N HIS A 38 -1.07 5.28 19.35
CA HIS A 38 -0.81 6.09 20.53
C HIS A 38 -0.12 5.28 21.64
N LEU A 39 -0.61 4.06 21.94
CA LEU A 39 0.01 3.17 22.94
C LEU A 39 1.41 2.74 22.51
N ILE A 40 1.60 2.48 21.22
CA ILE A 40 2.92 2.12 20.67
C ILE A 40 3.87 3.30 20.80
N LEU A 41 3.41 4.52 20.53
CA LEU A 41 4.22 5.72 20.68
C LEU A 41 4.61 5.94 22.15
N GLU A 42 3.68 5.83 23.10
CA GLU A 42 3.95 5.90 24.54
C GLU A 42 4.99 4.85 24.96
N ALA A 43 4.86 3.62 24.45
CA ALA A 43 5.85 2.57 24.71
C ALA A 43 7.23 2.93 24.15
N LEU A 44 7.32 3.52 22.95
CA LEU A 44 8.57 3.99 22.38
C LEU A 44 9.16 5.14 23.18
N GLU A 45 8.34 6.07 23.66
CA GLU A 45 8.76 7.19 24.53
C GLU A 45 9.37 6.67 25.83
N SER A 46 8.77 5.65 26.45
CA SER A 46 9.26 5.05 27.69
C SER A 46 10.65 4.40 27.55
N THR A 47 11.06 4.04 26.33
CA THR A 47 12.42 3.50 26.10
C THR A 47 13.51 4.58 26.13
N GLY A 48 13.14 5.86 26.06
CA GLY A 48 14.11 6.97 25.96
C GLY A 48 14.89 7.02 24.66
N THR A 49 14.50 6.21 23.65
CA THR A 49 15.23 6.12 22.37
C THR A 49 14.62 6.97 21.25
N LEU A 50 13.47 7.60 21.50
CA LEU A 50 12.79 8.45 20.53
C LEU A 50 13.67 9.62 20.10
N ASN A 51 13.82 9.81 18.78
CA ASN A 51 14.68 10.85 18.20
C ASN A 51 16.12 10.90 18.77
N SER A 52 16.54 9.85 19.48
CA SER A 52 17.88 9.77 20.04
C SER A 52 18.87 9.31 18.97
N LYS A 53 20.08 9.89 18.99
CA LYS A 53 21.20 9.40 18.18
C LYS A 53 22.32 9.02 19.11
N LYS A 54 22.74 7.75 19.10
CA LYS A 54 23.92 7.29 19.82
C LYS A 54 25.09 7.21 18.83
N ASN A 55 26.17 7.96 19.10
CA ASN A 55 27.31 8.07 18.19
C ASN A 55 26.91 8.46 16.75
N GLY A 56 25.97 9.39 16.60
CA GLY A 56 25.48 9.85 15.29
C GLY A 56 24.56 8.88 14.56
N ARG A 57 24.26 7.69 15.13
CA ARG A 57 23.41 6.67 14.51
C ARG A 57 22.02 6.68 15.12
N ALA A 58 21.00 6.61 14.26
CA ALA A 58 19.62 6.43 14.67
C ALA A 58 19.41 5.05 15.33
N PRO A 59 18.56 4.95 16.36
CA PRO A 59 18.16 3.66 16.93
C PRO A 59 17.48 2.79 15.87
N ILE A 60 17.57 1.47 16.05
CA ILE A 60 16.93 0.51 15.14
C ILE A 60 15.60 0.06 15.77
N PHE A 61 14.55 0.08 14.96
CA PHE A 61 13.26 -0.52 15.27
C PHE A 61 13.03 -1.71 14.34
N ALA A 62 12.84 -2.90 14.90
CA ALA A 62 12.54 -4.11 14.13
C ALA A 62 11.04 -4.44 14.26
N ASP A 63 10.33 -4.36 13.15
CA ASP A 63 8.91 -4.74 13.02
C ASP A 63 8.84 -6.12 12.34
N PHE A 64 8.72 -7.18 13.14
CA PHE A 64 8.75 -8.55 12.63
C PHE A 64 7.44 -9.00 11.99
N PHE A 65 6.35 -8.26 12.20
CA PHE A 65 5.01 -8.54 11.67
C PHE A 65 4.40 -7.25 11.12
N ALA A 66 5.10 -6.66 10.16
CA ALA A 66 4.87 -5.29 9.68
C ALA A 66 3.48 -5.08 9.04
N GLY A 67 2.91 -6.11 8.42
CA GLY A 67 1.59 -6.06 7.80
C GLY A 67 1.49 -4.90 6.81
N SER A 68 0.56 -3.98 7.07
CA SER A 68 0.39 -2.76 6.25
C SER A 68 1.48 -1.71 6.43
N GLY A 69 2.45 -1.93 7.32
CA GLY A 69 3.55 -1.02 7.60
C GLY A 69 3.22 0.17 8.48
N VAL A 70 2.04 0.25 9.09
CA VAL A 70 1.63 1.43 9.85
C VAL A 70 2.50 1.68 11.09
N VAL A 71 2.97 0.63 11.77
CA VAL A 71 3.88 0.74 12.92
C VAL A 71 5.29 1.09 12.45
N SER A 72 5.74 0.47 11.38
CA SER A 72 7.00 0.78 10.71
C SER A 72 7.08 2.25 10.28
N ARG A 73 5.99 2.81 9.73
CA ARG A 73 5.89 4.24 9.39
C ARG A 73 5.99 5.13 10.64
N LEU A 74 5.29 4.76 11.72
CA LEU A 74 5.36 5.48 13.00
C LEU A 74 6.79 5.52 13.54
N ALA A 75 7.46 4.37 13.58
CA ALA A 75 8.84 4.29 14.04
C ALA A 75 9.80 5.14 13.19
N ARG A 76 9.68 5.06 11.85
CA ARG A 76 10.49 5.89 10.93
C ARG A 76 10.28 7.38 11.16
N GLN A 77 9.03 7.82 11.33
CA GLN A 77 8.68 9.21 11.60
C GLN A 77 9.27 9.72 12.91
N ASN A 78 9.45 8.82 13.88
CA ASN A 78 10.03 9.12 15.18
C ASN A 78 11.56 8.87 15.22
N GLY A 79 12.22 8.89 14.06
CA GLY A 79 13.67 8.91 13.95
C GLY A 79 14.38 7.57 14.05
N TYR A 80 13.65 6.44 13.96
CA TYR A 80 14.27 5.13 13.93
C TYR A 80 14.71 4.75 12.51
N ARG A 81 15.81 3.98 12.42
CA ARG A 81 16.07 3.14 11.27
C ARG A 81 15.21 1.89 11.40
N VAL A 82 14.32 1.64 10.44
CA VAL A 82 13.35 0.55 10.52
C VAL A 82 13.83 -0.67 9.73
N ILE A 83 13.66 -1.84 10.34
CA ILE A 83 13.77 -3.15 9.69
C ILE A 83 12.38 -3.75 9.75
N ALA A 84 11.70 -3.84 8.60
CA ALA A 84 10.37 -4.43 8.50
C ALA A 84 10.45 -5.85 7.94
N ASN A 85 9.72 -6.76 8.53
CA ASN A 85 9.56 -8.14 8.05
C ASN A 85 8.09 -8.55 8.11
N ASP A 86 7.66 -9.36 7.16
CA ASP A 86 6.35 -10.01 7.17
C ASP A 86 6.41 -11.31 6.37
N TRP A 87 5.46 -12.20 6.60
CA TRP A 87 5.31 -13.43 5.84
C TRP A 87 4.73 -13.17 4.44
N GLU A 88 3.89 -12.16 4.31
CA GLU A 88 3.13 -11.91 3.09
C GLU A 88 3.93 -11.12 2.05
N PRO A 89 4.10 -11.62 0.81
CA PRO A 89 4.86 -10.94 -0.23
C PRO A 89 4.34 -9.53 -0.57
N TYR A 90 3.02 -9.32 -0.49
CA TYR A 90 2.46 -7.99 -0.73
C TYR A 90 2.80 -6.98 0.37
N SER A 91 2.97 -7.45 1.62
CA SER A 91 3.48 -6.62 2.71
C SER A 91 4.91 -6.17 2.42
N HIS A 92 5.76 -7.06 1.88
CA HIS A 92 7.11 -6.69 1.44
C HIS A 92 7.07 -5.56 0.40
N ALA A 93 6.26 -5.66 -0.65
CA ALA A 93 6.15 -4.62 -1.66
C ALA A 93 5.68 -3.28 -1.08
N LEU A 94 4.64 -3.29 -0.20
CA LEU A 94 4.14 -2.10 0.47
C LEU A 94 5.20 -1.44 1.37
N ASN A 95 5.88 -2.23 2.18
CA ASN A 95 6.89 -1.72 3.11
C ASN A 95 8.15 -1.24 2.37
N SER A 96 8.59 -1.95 1.32
CA SER A 96 9.71 -1.54 0.50
C SER A 96 9.46 -0.20 -0.19
N ALA A 97 8.29 -0.01 -0.78
CA ALA A 97 7.93 1.26 -1.42
C ALA A 97 8.02 2.47 -0.47
N ILE A 98 7.74 2.26 0.82
CA ILE A 98 7.66 3.36 1.79
C ILE A 98 8.94 3.52 2.60
N LEU A 99 9.58 2.41 2.96
CA LEU A 99 10.70 2.42 3.89
C LEU A 99 12.06 2.49 3.18
N SER A 100 12.18 1.97 1.95
CA SER A 100 13.46 1.95 1.24
C SER A 100 13.81 3.28 0.58
N CYS A 101 12.82 4.15 0.35
CA CYS A 101 13.04 5.43 -0.32
C CYS A 101 13.25 6.55 0.70
N THR A 102 14.37 7.26 0.63
CA THR A 102 14.57 8.59 1.24
C THR A 102 14.11 9.70 0.30
N GLU A 103 14.17 9.45 -1.00
CA GLU A 103 13.71 10.32 -2.09
C GLU A 103 12.83 9.50 -3.04
N ALA A 104 12.01 10.16 -3.86
CA ALA A 104 11.20 9.50 -4.86
C ALA A 104 12.09 8.75 -5.87
N PRO A 105 11.80 7.47 -6.20
CA PRO A 105 12.57 6.73 -7.19
C PRO A 105 12.56 7.43 -8.55
N ALA A 106 13.69 7.41 -9.24
CA ALA A 106 13.92 8.26 -10.40
C ALA A 106 13.29 7.74 -11.70
N PHE A 107 13.12 6.42 -11.83
CA PHE A 107 12.62 5.75 -13.05
C PHE A 107 13.35 6.23 -14.33
N LYS A 108 14.67 6.28 -14.28
CA LYS A 108 15.51 6.90 -15.34
C LYS A 108 15.28 6.30 -16.71
N GLU A 109 15.27 4.96 -16.79
CA GLU A 109 15.10 4.23 -18.06
C GLU A 109 13.69 4.38 -18.64
N LEU A 110 12.71 4.73 -17.80
CA LEU A 110 11.32 4.96 -18.20
C LEU A 110 11.02 6.46 -18.41
N GLY A 111 11.99 7.32 -18.19
CA GLY A 111 11.87 8.77 -18.33
C GLY A 111 11.09 9.47 -17.23
N GLY A 112 11.00 8.83 -16.03
CA GLY A 112 10.40 9.35 -14.83
C GLY A 112 9.12 8.61 -14.40
N TYR A 113 8.78 8.76 -13.14
CA TYR A 113 7.61 8.07 -12.53
C TYR A 113 6.30 8.34 -13.27
N GLN A 114 6.01 9.60 -13.60
CA GLN A 114 4.76 9.96 -14.29
C GLN A 114 4.63 9.28 -15.64
N LYS A 115 5.71 9.21 -16.43
CA LYS A 115 5.69 8.52 -17.72
C LYS A 115 5.47 7.02 -17.57
N ALA A 116 6.04 6.40 -16.52
CA ALA A 116 5.80 4.99 -16.21
C ALA A 116 4.31 4.75 -15.88
N ILE A 117 3.70 5.59 -15.05
CA ILE A 117 2.27 5.52 -14.71
C ILE A 117 1.40 5.74 -15.95
N ASP A 118 1.69 6.78 -16.75
CA ASP A 118 0.94 7.06 -17.98
C ASP A 118 1.00 5.90 -18.98
N TYR A 119 2.14 5.24 -19.07
CA TYR A 119 2.31 4.04 -19.89
C TYR A 119 1.46 2.89 -19.38
N LEU A 120 1.55 2.58 -18.07
CA LEU A 120 0.76 1.53 -17.44
C LEU A 120 -0.74 1.76 -17.61
N ASN A 121 -1.17 3.02 -17.56
CA ASN A 121 -2.57 3.39 -17.72
C ASN A 121 -3.11 3.19 -19.15
N ARG A 122 -2.26 3.20 -20.15
CA ARG A 122 -2.63 3.03 -21.57
C ARG A 122 -2.49 1.58 -22.05
N LEU A 123 -2.04 0.66 -21.20
CA LEU A 123 -1.90 -0.74 -21.58
C LEU A 123 -3.24 -1.33 -22.04
N PRO A 124 -3.25 -2.14 -23.11
CA PRO A 124 -4.41 -2.95 -23.44
C PRO A 124 -4.71 -3.95 -22.33
N GLU A 125 -5.97 -4.30 -22.18
CA GLU A 125 -6.40 -5.30 -21.23
C GLU A 125 -5.88 -6.69 -21.62
N VAL A 126 -5.35 -7.46 -20.65
CA VAL A 126 -4.77 -8.79 -20.87
C VAL A 126 -5.43 -9.80 -19.92
N LYS A 127 -5.84 -10.94 -20.44
CA LYS A 127 -6.32 -12.06 -19.63
C LYS A 127 -5.12 -12.83 -19.07
N GLY A 128 -4.90 -12.71 -17.76
CA GLY A 128 -3.83 -13.41 -17.07
C GLY A 128 -4.34 -14.18 -15.85
N TRP A 129 -3.47 -14.35 -14.87
CA TRP A 129 -3.75 -15.17 -13.69
C TRP A 129 -4.92 -14.62 -12.84
N VAL A 130 -4.96 -13.31 -12.62
CA VAL A 130 -6.03 -12.66 -11.83
C VAL A 130 -7.37 -12.83 -12.54
N THR A 131 -7.41 -12.58 -13.84
CA THR A 131 -8.62 -12.76 -14.63
C THR A 131 -9.15 -14.19 -14.60
N HIS A 132 -8.26 -15.19 -14.71
CA HIS A 132 -8.69 -16.59 -14.74
C HIS A 132 -9.06 -17.15 -13.37
N ASN A 133 -8.43 -16.65 -12.29
CA ASN A 133 -8.58 -17.25 -10.97
C ASN A 133 -9.44 -16.44 -10.00
N LEU A 134 -9.62 -15.13 -10.23
CA LEU A 134 -10.28 -14.23 -9.28
C LEU A 134 -11.49 -13.48 -9.89
N CYS A 135 -11.78 -13.71 -11.16
CA CYS A 135 -12.94 -13.13 -11.84
C CYS A 135 -13.91 -14.22 -12.30
N PRO A 136 -15.21 -13.92 -12.42
CA PRO A 136 -16.16 -14.82 -13.05
C PRO A 136 -15.90 -14.94 -14.55
N ARG A 137 -16.51 -15.93 -15.19
CA ARG A 137 -16.43 -16.07 -16.66
C ARG A 137 -17.16 -14.93 -17.39
N ASN A 138 -18.23 -14.43 -16.78
CA ASN A 138 -19.01 -13.30 -17.26
C ASN A 138 -19.46 -12.47 -16.05
N ASP A 139 -19.39 -11.13 -16.15
CA ASP A 139 -19.74 -10.23 -15.04
C ASP A 139 -21.26 -10.11 -14.82
N GLU A 140 -22.07 -10.45 -15.82
CA GLU A 140 -23.53 -10.36 -15.78
C GLU A 140 -24.19 -11.74 -15.52
N ILE A 141 -23.58 -12.82 -16.05
CA ILE A 141 -24.08 -14.18 -15.96
C ILE A 141 -23.01 -15.03 -15.27
N TYR A 142 -23.18 -15.30 -13.99
CA TYR A 142 -22.24 -16.06 -13.18
C TYR A 142 -22.96 -17.01 -12.22
N ASP A 143 -22.28 -18.08 -11.84
CA ASP A 143 -22.71 -19.01 -10.79
C ASP A 143 -21.91 -18.75 -9.50
N PRO A 144 -22.53 -18.17 -8.45
CA PRO A 144 -21.81 -17.86 -7.20
C PRO A 144 -21.21 -19.07 -6.49
N ALA A 145 -21.64 -20.30 -6.83
CA ALA A 145 -21.07 -21.53 -6.27
C ALA A 145 -19.79 -21.98 -6.98
N ARG A 146 -19.55 -21.52 -8.21
CA ARG A 146 -18.42 -21.93 -9.05
C ARG A 146 -17.50 -20.80 -9.46
N ASP A 147 -18.07 -19.62 -9.73
CA ASP A 147 -17.32 -18.45 -10.16
C ASP A 147 -16.78 -17.67 -8.96
N ARG A 148 -15.58 -17.13 -9.10
CA ARG A 148 -14.99 -16.26 -8.11
C ARG A 148 -15.25 -14.81 -8.48
N LEU A 149 -15.90 -14.06 -7.58
CA LEU A 149 -16.31 -12.69 -7.80
C LEU A 149 -15.40 -11.69 -7.04
N PHE A 150 -14.10 -11.92 -6.99
CA PHE A 150 -13.19 -10.98 -6.32
C PHE A 150 -13.05 -9.67 -7.10
N PHE A 151 -13.04 -9.74 -8.42
CA PHE A 151 -12.95 -8.58 -9.31
C PHE A 151 -13.89 -8.72 -10.49
N LYS A 152 -14.39 -7.59 -10.99
CA LYS A 152 -14.94 -7.54 -12.35
C LYS A 152 -13.84 -7.86 -13.36
N ARG A 153 -14.21 -8.49 -14.47
CA ARG A 153 -13.25 -8.96 -15.48
C ARG A 153 -12.34 -7.85 -15.99
N ARG A 154 -12.89 -6.67 -16.27
CA ARG A 154 -12.11 -5.51 -16.72
C ARG A 154 -11.01 -5.13 -15.70
N ASN A 155 -11.31 -5.16 -14.40
CA ASN A 155 -10.33 -4.88 -13.35
C ASN A 155 -9.28 -6.00 -13.24
N GLY A 156 -9.71 -7.27 -13.35
CA GLY A 156 -8.80 -8.40 -13.39
C GLY A 156 -7.81 -8.33 -14.56
N MET A 157 -8.31 -8.04 -15.77
CA MET A 157 -7.48 -7.88 -16.97
C MET A 157 -6.54 -6.68 -16.86
N ARG A 158 -6.98 -5.61 -16.22
CA ARG A 158 -6.15 -4.42 -15.96
C ARG A 158 -5.03 -4.72 -14.97
N ILE A 159 -5.33 -5.42 -13.86
CA ILE A 159 -4.32 -5.87 -12.89
C ILE A 159 -3.30 -6.78 -13.57
N ASP A 160 -3.76 -7.73 -14.38
CA ASP A 160 -2.87 -8.65 -15.11
C ASP A 160 -1.93 -7.90 -16.05
N ALA A 161 -2.45 -6.95 -16.84
CA ALA A 161 -1.66 -6.16 -17.78
C ALA A 161 -0.56 -5.35 -17.07
N ILE A 162 -0.92 -4.64 -16.01
CA ILE A 162 0.01 -3.81 -15.24
C ILE A 162 1.08 -4.68 -14.57
N ARG A 163 0.68 -5.78 -13.89
CA ARG A 163 1.63 -6.69 -13.25
C ARG A 163 2.63 -7.30 -14.23
N GLN A 164 2.15 -7.75 -15.38
CA GLN A 164 3.01 -8.33 -16.43
C GLN A 164 4.01 -7.29 -16.95
N GLN A 165 3.58 -6.05 -17.16
CA GLN A 165 4.46 -5.01 -17.63
C GLN A 165 5.53 -4.62 -16.59
N ILE A 166 5.16 -4.49 -15.31
CA ILE A 166 6.12 -4.23 -14.23
C ILE A 166 7.16 -5.36 -14.16
N ALA A 167 6.71 -6.62 -14.22
CA ALA A 167 7.60 -7.76 -14.22
C ALA A 167 8.53 -7.79 -15.45
N ALA A 168 8.03 -7.41 -16.62
CA ALA A 168 8.83 -7.30 -17.84
C ALA A 168 9.92 -6.22 -17.71
N TRP A 169 9.58 -5.04 -17.16
CA TRP A 169 10.55 -3.98 -16.93
C TRP A 169 11.65 -4.41 -15.96
N GLN A 170 11.29 -5.09 -14.86
CA GLN A 170 12.27 -5.62 -13.93
C GLN A 170 13.17 -6.67 -14.58
N ALA A 171 12.61 -7.63 -15.31
CA ALA A 171 13.38 -8.66 -16.02
C ALA A 171 14.33 -8.09 -17.06
N GLN A 172 13.99 -6.95 -17.67
CA GLN A 172 14.82 -6.20 -18.63
C GLN A 172 15.85 -5.30 -17.95
N GLY A 173 15.83 -5.15 -16.63
CA GLY A 173 16.67 -4.21 -15.89
C GLY A 173 16.31 -2.74 -16.10
N ALA A 174 15.11 -2.45 -16.63
CA ALA A 174 14.61 -1.10 -16.80
C ALA A 174 14.14 -0.43 -15.50
N ILE A 175 13.85 -1.24 -14.48
CA ILE A 175 13.55 -0.79 -13.12
C ILE A 175 14.27 -1.69 -12.11
N ASP A 176 14.65 -1.11 -10.97
CA ASP A 176 15.18 -1.86 -9.83
C ASP A 176 14.05 -2.35 -8.87
N ASP A 177 14.43 -3.04 -7.79
CA ASP A 177 13.47 -3.59 -6.81
C ASP A 177 12.70 -2.50 -6.04
N VAL A 178 13.31 -1.34 -5.84
CA VAL A 178 12.68 -0.20 -5.16
C VAL A 178 11.66 0.45 -6.09
N GLU A 179 12.03 0.67 -7.35
CA GLU A 179 11.15 1.19 -8.39
C GLU A 179 9.98 0.23 -8.68
N MET A 180 10.26 -1.09 -8.72
CA MET A 180 9.22 -2.11 -8.81
C MET A 180 8.22 -2.00 -7.65
N SER A 181 8.73 -1.92 -6.42
CA SER A 181 7.88 -1.80 -5.23
C SER A 181 7.04 -0.53 -5.25
N ALA A 182 7.62 0.59 -5.73
CA ALA A 182 6.92 1.87 -5.87
C ALA A 182 5.79 1.85 -6.91
N LEU A 183 5.84 0.95 -7.91
CA LEU A 183 4.74 0.72 -8.86
C LEU A 183 3.74 -0.32 -8.35
N LEU A 184 4.21 -1.35 -7.62
CA LEU A 184 3.31 -2.39 -7.09
C LEU A 184 2.45 -1.90 -5.93
N ALA A 185 2.96 -1.02 -5.07
CA ALA A 185 2.21 -0.55 -3.90
C ALA A 185 0.90 0.19 -4.28
N PRO A 186 0.88 1.17 -5.20
CA PRO A 186 -0.36 1.79 -5.65
C PRO A 186 -1.28 0.82 -6.40
N LEU A 187 -0.74 -0.14 -7.15
CA LEU A 187 -1.54 -1.19 -7.79
C LEU A 187 -2.24 -2.07 -6.75
N LEU A 188 -1.54 -2.49 -5.69
CA LEU A 188 -2.11 -3.27 -4.58
C LEU A 188 -3.20 -2.48 -3.85
N TYR A 189 -2.99 -1.18 -3.62
CA TYR A 189 -3.99 -0.31 -3.03
C TYR A 189 -5.23 -0.22 -3.92
N SER A 190 -5.06 0.08 -5.21
CA SER A 190 -6.15 0.19 -6.18
C SER A 190 -6.91 -1.13 -6.36
N ALA A 191 -6.19 -2.26 -6.43
CA ALA A 191 -6.80 -3.59 -6.47
C ALA A 191 -7.64 -3.87 -5.21
N SER A 192 -7.12 -3.51 -4.03
CA SER A 192 -7.87 -3.64 -2.77
C SER A 192 -9.14 -2.78 -2.76
N PHE A 193 -9.06 -1.56 -3.29
CA PHE A 193 -10.18 -0.62 -3.37
C PHE A 193 -11.32 -1.15 -4.25
N VAL A 194 -11.01 -1.69 -5.44
CA VAL A 194 -12.01 -2.22 -6.37
C VAL A 194 -12.36 -3.69 -6.14
N SER A 195 -11.83 -4.31 -5.08
CA SER A 195 -12.15 -5.69 -4.76
C SER A 195 -13.59 -5.82 -4.24
N ASN A 196 -14.28 -6.87 -4.69
CA ASN A 196 -15.62 -7.21 -4.22
C ASN A 196 -15.57 -7.99 -2.89
N THR A 197 -14.84 -7.47 -1.92
CA THR A 197 -14.60 -8.10 -0.62
C THR A 197 -14.99 -7.17 0.53
N SER A 198 -15.09 -7.72 1.73
CA SER A 198 -15.29 -6.93 2.95
C SER A 198 -13.99 -6.35 3.54
N GLY A 199 -12.96 -6.16 2.72
CA GLY A 199 -11.66 -5.61 3.10
C GLY A 199 -10.56 -6.65 3.31
N VAL A 200 -10.86 -7.94 3.16
CA VAL A 200 -9.87 -9.03 3.17
C VAL A 200 -10.19 -10.05 2.10
N PHE A 201 -9.17 -10.60 1.44
CA PHE A 201 -9.31 -11.57 0.34
C PHE A 201 -9.61 -13.00 0.82
N LYS A 202 -10.42 -13.17 1.88
CA LYS A 202 -10.89 -14.48 2.35
C LYS A 202 -12.19 -14.92 1.69
N SER A 203 -13.04 -13.96 1.35
CA SER A 203 -14.34 -14.19 0.69
C SER A 203 -14.74 -12.97 -0.11
N PHE A 204 -15.65 -13.16 -1.05
CA PHE A 204 -16.26 -12.10 -1.85
C PHE A 204 -17.76 -12.03 -1.57
N HIS A 205 -18.38 -10.90 -1.91
CA HIS A 205 -19.83 -10.75 -1.82
C HIS A 205 -20.55 -11.56 -2.92
N HIS A 206 -21.69 -12.14 -2.60
CA HIS A 206 -22.56 -12.88 -3.55
C HIS A 206 -23.31 -11.96 -4.52
N GLY A 207 -22.75 -10.87 -4.90
CA GLY A 207 -23.24 -9.88 -5.84
C GLY A 207 -22.19 -8.81 -5.99
N TRP A 208 -22.39 -7.84 -6.87
CA TRP A 208 -21.40 -6.80 -7.10
C TRP A 208 -21.57 -5.61 -6.16
N GLY A 209 -20.45 -5.04 -5.74
CA GLY A 209 -20.37 -3.74 -5.11
C GLY A 209 -20.44 -3.71 -3.59
N GLY A 210 -20.99 -4.73 -2.93
CA GLY A 210 -21.17 -4.70 -1.47
C GLY A 210 -21.88 -3.42 -1.01
N LYS A 211 -21.54 -2.92 0.19
CA LYS A 211 -22.12 -1.67 0.73
C LYS A 211 -21.55 -0.40 0.09
N THR A 212 -20.30 -0.43 -0.32
CA THR A 212 -19.57 0.74 -0.84
C THR A 212 -19.68 0.92 -2.34
N GLN A 213 -20.09 -0.11 -3.07
CA GLN A 213 -20.20 -0.16 -4.54
C GLN A 213 -18.85 0.05 -5.27
N THR A 214 -17.72 0.07 -4.56
CA THR A 214 -16.40 0.33 -5.15
C THR A 214 -15.94 -0.75 -6.13
N ALA A 215 -16.43 -2.00 -6.01
CA ALA A 215 -16.14 -3.06 -6.97
C ALA A 215 -16.70 -2.79 -8.39
N LEU A 216 -17.60 -1.81 -8.52
CA LEU A 216 -18.14 -1.36 -9.82
C LEU A 216 -17.24 -0.32 -10.49
N GLU A 217 -16.32 0.27 -9.76
CA GLU A 217 -15.40 1.27 -10.27
C GLU A 217 -14.29 0.61 -11.10
N ARG A 218 -13.68 1.41 -11.97
CA ARG A 218 -12.53 0.98 -12.75
C ARG A 218 -11.23 1.35 -12.02
N ILE A 219 -10.21 0.51 -12.12
CA ILE A 219 -8.86 0.88 -11.73
C ILE A 219 -8.38 1.98 -12.69
N GLU A 220 -8.24 3.17 -12.11
CA GLU A 220 -7.55 4.32 -12.70
C GLU A 220 -6.41 4.67 -11.77
N SER A 221 -5.28 5.01 -12.29
CA SER A 221 -4.08 5.37 -11.51
C SER A 221 -3.77 6.83 -11.69
#